data_97fc04e49abf1d2ca027b5aa527da1a9
#
_entry.id   97fc04e49abf1d2ca027b5aa527da1a9
#
_cell.length_a   1.000
_cell.length_b   1.000
_cell.length_c   1.000
_cell.angle_alpha   90.00
_cell.angle_beta   90.00
_cell.angle_gamma   90.00
#
_symmetry.space_group_name_H-M   'P 1'
#
loop_
_entity.id
_entity.type
_entity.pdbx_description
1 polymer ?
#
loop_
_entity_poly.entity_id
_entity_poly.type
_entity_poly.pdbx_seq_one_letter_code
_entity_poly.pdbx_strand_id
1 'polypeptide(L)'
;MSFVISTDTSANLPTAELQWHQLHLLPFSYIVDDVEHQCLDLTAFDGDAYYEMLRHTPATTSMISMEQYRQMWEPLLESGEDILHIGMSSGISGAYQSAVMAARELREAYPQRRLVVFDTRAASLGEGIQVLYGAACREAGLTLDETIQELTTLRSRMRQVFTVDDLMHLRRGGRVSGVTAAVGTALRIKPLLKGDEAGRIVVFGKVQGRKRAIRSLAETFVTNAELLGHWPIGIAHAGCRKEAMELAELLRAADPKARIIVVDYEPVTGSHVGPGALALFFVAREDA
;
A
#
# COMPACT_ATOMS: atom_id res chain seq x y z
N MET A 1 13.15 22.35 11.48
CA MET A 1 13.96 22.08 10.27
C MET A 1 13.07 21.33 9.29
N SER A 2 13.13 21.68 8.02
CA SER A 2 12.42 20.96 6.96
C SER A 2 13.05 19.58 6.79
N PHE A 3 12.25 18.57 6.45
CA PHE A 3 12.71 17.23 6.10
C PHE A 3 12.06 16.81 4.79
N VAL A 4 12.70 15.91 4.08
CA VAL A 4 12.14 15.31 2.87
C VAL A 4 11.47 13.98 3.20
N ILE A 5 10.47 13.60 2.38
CA ILE A 5 9.79 12.33 2.51
C ILE A 5 10.16 11.44 1.32
N SER A 6 10.61 10.24 1.61
CA SER A 6 10.74 9.18 0.62
C SER A 6 9.72 8.07 0.89
N THR A 7 9.28 7.43 -0.17
CA THR A 7 8.39 6.27 -0.13
C THR A 7 8.77 5.30 -1.23
N ASP A 8 8.05 4.22 -1.37
CA ASP A 8 8.27 3.24 -2.42
C ASP A 8 7.03 3.06 -3.32
N THR A 9 7.19 2.38 -4.43
CA THR A 9 6.12 2.23 -5.43
C THR A 9 4.91 1.46 -4.91
N SER A 10 5.06 0.70 -3.79
CA SER A 10 3.91 0.01 -3.19
C SER A 10 2.89 0.95 -2.56
N ALA A 11 3.26 2.21 -2.27
CA ALA A 11 2.32 3.25 -1.84
C ALA A 11 1.17 3.46 -2.85
N ASN A 12 1.38 3.08 -4.08
CA ASN A 12 0.37 3.06 -5.16
C ASN A 12 -0.30 4.43 -5.36
N LEU A 13 0.47 5.50 -5.11
CA LEU A 13 -0.04 6.86 -5.26
C LEU A 13 -0.06 7.30 -6.72
N PRO A 14 -1.10 8.03 -7.14
CA PRO A 14 -1.09 8.69 -8.44
C PRO A 14 0.16 9.57 -8.61
N THR A 15 0.76 9.57 -9.79
CA THR A 15 1.97 10.36 -10.10
C THR A 15 1.80 11.84 -9.79
N ALA A 16 0.61 12.38 -9.98
CA ALA A 16 0.29 13.77 -9.62
C ALA A 16 0.45 14.06 -8.11
N GLU A 17 0.09 13.12 -7.24
CA GLU A 17 0.26 13.26 -5.78
C GLU A 17 1.75 13.22 -5.40
N LEU A 18 2.52 12.33 -6.03
CA LEU A 18 3.97 12.23 -5.81
C LEU A 18 4.67 13.55 -6.15
N GLN A 19 4.31 14.15 -7.30
CA GLN A 19 4.86 15.42 -7.76
C GLN A 19 4.41 16.60 -6.91
N TRP A 20 3.10 16.69 -6.60
CA TRP A 20 2.54 17.77 -5.80
C TRP A 20 3.20 17.89 -4.43
N HIS A 21 3.40 16.74 -3.78
CA HIS A 21 3.99 16.67 -2.45
C HIS A 21 5.53 16.53 -2.46
N GLN A 22 6.18 16.60 -3.63
CA GLN A 22 7.64 16.47 -3.77
C GLN A 22 8.19 15.22 -3.04
N LEU A 23 7.58 14.07 -3.32
CA LEU A 23 7.97 12.80 -2.70
C LEU A 23 9.08 12.11 -3.51
N HIS A 24 10.08 11.57 -2.82
CA HIS A 24 11.13 10.76 -3.41
C HIS A 24 10.69 9.31 -3.48
N LEU A 25 10.60 8.74 -4.68
CA LEU A 25 10.02 7.41 -4.94
C LEU A 25 11.11 6.39 -5.23
N LEU A 26 11.14 5.30 -4.44
CA LEU A 26 11.98 4.13 -4.69
C LEU A 26 11.19 3.02 -5.39
N PRO A 27 11.67 2.45 -6.49
CA PRO A 27 10.96 1.41 -7.20
C PRO A 27 11.22 0.02 -6.62
N PHE A 28 10.16 -0.74 -6.39
CA PHE A 28 10.22 -2.19 -6.44
C PHE A 28 10.32 -2.64 -7.89
N SER A 29 10.79 -3.88 -8.10
CA SER A 29 10.85 -4.49 -9.43
C SER A 29 9.90 -5.68 -9.54
N TYR A 30 9.38 -5.91 -10.74
CA TYR A 30 8.69 -7.13 -11.12
C TYR A 30 9.37 -7.76 -12.35
N ILE A 31 9.28 -9.07 -12.44
CA ILE A 31 10.00 -9.86 -13.44
C ILE A 31 8.98 -10.71 -14.19
N VAL A 32 8.94 -10.54 -15.51
CA VAL A 32 8.12 -11.31 -16.45
C VAL A 32 9.02 -11.86 -17.52
N ASP A 33 8.94 -13.15 -17.82
CA ASP A 33 9.77 -13.83 -18.82
C ASP A 33 11.27 -13.51 -18.65
N ASP A 34 11.76 -13.55 -17.41
CA ASP A 34 13.14 -13.24 -17.01
C ASP A 34 13.60 -11.78 -17.28
N VAL A 35 12.67 -10.89 -17.64
CA VAL A 35 12.96 -9.46 -17.82
C VAL A 35 12.48 -8.69 -16.61
N GLU A 36 13.39 -7.89 -16.01
CA GLU A 36 13.10 -7.03 -14.88
C GLU A 36 12.51 -5.69 -15.34
N HIS A 37 11.44 -5.28 -14.69
CA HIS A 37 10.71 -4.05 -14.96
C HIS A 37 10.47 -3.26 -13.67
N GLN A 38 10.28 -1.93 -13.80
CA GLN A 38 9.88 -1.02 -12.74
C GLN A 38 8.71 -0.16 -13.21
N CYS A 39 7.82 0.21 -12.30
CA CYS A 39 6.72 1.12 -12.57
C CYS A 39 6.85 2.36 -11.69
N LEU A 40 7.43 3.42 -12.23
CA LEU A 40 7.61 4.71 -11.54
C LEU A 40 6.47 5.69 -11.83
N ASP A 41 5.72 5.48 -12.90
CA ASP A 41 4.61 6.31 -13.34
C ASP A 41 3.35 5.46 -13.55
N LEU A 42 2.42 5.56 -12.61
CA LEU A 42 1.15 4.86 -12.72
C LEU A 42 0.25 5.40 -13.84
N THR A 43 0.50 6.59 -14.35
CA THR A 43 -0.28 7.12 -15.49
C THR A 43 0.09 6.44 -16.81
N ALA A 44 1.31 5.91 -16.89
CA ALA A 44 1.81 5.14 -18.05
C ALA A 44 1.56 3.64 -17.90
N PHE A 45 1.07 3.17 -16.75
CA PHE A 45 0.84 1.76 -16.49
C PHE A 45 -0.51 1.31 -17.07
N ASP A 46 -0.47 0.36 -18.01
CA ASP A 46 -1.65 -0.31 -18.54
C ASP A 46 -2.03 -1.50 -17.64
N GLY A 47 -2.84 -1.23 -16.63
CA GLY A 47 -3.30 -2.23 -15.67
C GLY A 47 -4.14 -3.33 -16.33
N ASP A 48 -4.99 -3.00 -17.29
CA ASP A 48 -5.84 -4.00 -17.97
C ASP A 48 -4.98 -4.99 -18.75
N ALA A 49 -4.01 -4.53 -19.54
CA ALA A 49 -3.06 -5.38 -20.26
C ALA A 49 -2.21 -6.21 -19.30
N TYR A 50 -1.71 -5.63 -18.22
CA TYR A 50 -0.88 -6.33 -17.24
C TYR A 50 -1.64 -7.44 -16.52
N TYR A 51 -2.85 -7.20 -16.04
CA TYR A 51 -3.64 -8.20 -15.35
C TYR A 51 -4.21 -9.28 -16.28
N GLU A 52 -4.44 -8.97 -17.55
CA GLU A 52 -4.75 -10.00 -18.52
C GLU A 52 -3.54 -10.91 -18.78
N MET A 53 -2.34 -10.35 -18.92
CA MET A 53 -1.10 -11.11 -19.04
C MET A 53 -0.88 -12.03 -17.83
N LEU A 54 -1.10 -11.53 -16.60
CA LEU A 54 -0.91 -12.30 -15.36
C LEU A 54 -1.84 -13.53 -15.23
N ARG A 55 -2.91 -13.61 -16.00
CA ARG A 55 -3.76 -14.83 -16.06
C ARG A 55 -3.05 -16.03 -16.68
N HIS A 56 -2.06 -15.76 -17.50
CA HIS A 56 -1.38 -16.75 -18.33
C HIS A 56 0.12 -16.85 -18.04
N THR A 57 0.74 -15.74 -17.67
CA THR A 57 2.19 -15.64 -17.42
C THR A 57 2.42 -15.19 -15.97
N PRO A 58 3.10 -16.01 -15.15
CA PRO A 58 3.40 -15.61 -13.78
C PRO A 58 4.44 -14.49 -13.76
N ALA A 59 4.29 -13.54 -12.84
CA ALA A 59 5.34 -12.58 -12.51
C ALA A 59 5.92 -12.89 -11.12
N THR A 60 7.20 -12.62 -10.97
CA THR A 60 7.90 -12.60 -9.66
C THR A 60 8.29 -11.17 -9.33
N THR A 61 8.74 -10.92 -8.09
CA THR A 61 9.06 -9.56 -7.65
C THR A 61 10.38 -9.54 -6.91
N SER A 62 11.08 -8.41 -7.00
CA SER A 62 12.29 -8.13 -6.25
C SER A 62 12.06 -6.95 -5.31
N MET A 63 12.51 -7.08 -4.07
CA MET A 63 12.44 -5.99 -3.10
C MET A 63 13.55 -4.97 -3.34
N ILE A 64 13.35 -3.76 -2.83
CA ILE A 64 14.36 -2.70 -2.84
C ILE A 64 15.55 -3.14 -1.98
N SER A 65 16.73 -3.12 -2.55
CA SER A 65 17.97 -3.49 -1.88
C SER A 65 18.51 -2.35 -1.00
N MET A 66 19.37 -2.69 -0.06
CA MET A 66 20.07 -1.71 0.78
C MET A 66 20.83 -0.68 -0.06
N GLU A 67 21.46 -1.13 -1.17
CA GLU A 67 22.20 -0.26 -2.08
C GLU A 67 21.31 0.76 -2.80
N GLN A 68 20.10 0.36 -3.24
CA GLN A 68 19.14 1.28 -3.85
C GLN A 68 18.66 2.34 -2.84
N TYR A 69 18.46 1.98 -1.58
CA TYR A 69 18.16 2.94 -0.51
C TYR A 69 19.31 3.91 -0.31
N ARG A 70 20.57 3.43 -0.27
CA ARG A 70 21.74 4.29 -0.13
C ARG A 70 21.84 5.29 -1.29
N GLN A 71 21.74 4.80 -2.51
CA GLN A 71 21.82 5.65 -3.72
C GLN A 71 20.77 6.77 -3.74
N MET A 72 19.59 6.54 -3.18
CA MET A 72 18.55 7.56 -3.06
C MET A 72 18.82 8.54 -1.91
N TRP A 73 19.22 8.03 -0.74
CA TRP A 73 19.25 8.86 0.46
C TRP A 73 20.58 9.59 0.66
N GLU A 74 21.68 9.03 0.23
CA GLU A 74 23.02 9.62 0.46
C GLU A 74 23.14 11.02 -0.14
N PRO A 75 22.74 11.30 -1.39
CA PRO A 75 22.78 12.65 -1.95
C PRO A 75 21.89 13.66 -1.20
N LEU A 76 20.76 13.20 -0.64
CA LEU A 76 19.86 14.04 0.15
C LEU A 76 20.49 14.42 1.50
N LEU A 77 21.15 13.47 2.17
CA LEU A 77 21.89 13.73 3.41
C LEU A 77 23.08 14.64 3.18
N GLU A 78 23.82 14.47 2.07
CA GLU A 78 24.93 15.35 1.66
C GLU A 78 24.45 16.77 1.40
N SER A 79 23.28 16.95 0.81
CA SER A 79 22.68 18.29 0.61
C SER A 79 22.16 18.94 1.89
N GLY A 80 22.21 18.22 3.02
CA GLY A 80 21.81 18.73 4.33
C GLY A 80 20.37 18.48 4.71
N GLU A 81 19.66 17.56 4.03
CA GLU A 81 18.27 17.22 4.34
C GLU A 81 18.19 16.14 5.42
N ASP A 82 17.18 16.25 6.28
CA ASP A 82 16.72 15.15 7.10
C ASP A 82 15.66 14.34 6.32
N ILE A 83 15.58 13.03 6.54
CA ILE A 83 14.75 12.13 5.73
C ILE A 83 13.77 11.35 6.60
N LEU A 84 12.50 11.33 6.20
CA LEU A 84 11.50 10.39 6.65
C LEU A 84 11.14 9.44 5.52
N HIS A 85 11.53 8.18 5.64
CA HIS A 85 11.06 7.12 4.74
C HIS A 85 9.78 6.50 5.31
N ILE A 86 8.71 6.54 4.53
CA ILE A 86 7.43 5.91 4.87
C ILE A 86 7.24 4.77 3.87
N GLY A 87 7.38 3.53 4.31
CA GLY A 87 7.48 2.40 3.40
C GLY A 87 6.56 1.23 3.73
N MET A 88 6.53 0.26 2.82
CA MET A 88 5.72 -0.96 2.88
C MET A 88 5.91 -1.71 4.20
N SER A 89 4.84 -2.37 4.62
CA SER A 89 4.79 -3.23 5.81
C SER A 89 5.95 -4.22 5.89
N SER A 90 6.62 -4.22 7.04
CA SER A 90 7.62 -5.23 7.43
C SER A 90 7.03 -6.65 7.55
N GLY A 91 5.71 -6.76 7.67
CA GLY A 91 4.99 -8.04 7.77
C GLY A 91 4.85 -8.79 6.46
N ILE A 92 5.09 -8.14 5.30
CA ILE A 92 4.90 -8.73 3.97
C ILE A 92 6.08 -8.53 3.02
N SER A 93 7.04 -7.65 3.33
CA SER A 93 8.24 -7.40 2.52
C SER A 93 9.48 -7.26 3.36
N GLY A 94 10.61 -7.78 2.87
CA GLY A 94 11.95 -7.55 3.44
C GLY A 94 12.51 -6.16 3.16
N ALA A 95 11.85 -5.35 2.33
CA ALA A 95 12.32 -4.00 1.97
C ALA A 95 12.48 -3.10 3.20
N TYR A 96 11.56 -3.19 4.17
CA TYR A 96 11.71 -2.47 5.45
C TYR A 96 13.03 -2.79 6.16
N GLN A 97 13.41 -4.06 6.22
CA GLN A 97 14.68 -4.45 6.86
C GLN A 97 15.89 -3.92 6.07
N SER A 98 15.84 -3.96 4.73
CA SER A 98 16.88 -3.37 3.87
C SER A 98 17.00 -1.86 4.10
N ALA A 99 15.86 -1.15 4.21
CA ALA A 99 15.81 0.27 4.53
C ALA A 99 16.43 0.60 5.89
N VAL A 100 16.10 -0.20 6.93
CA VAL A 100 16.65 -0.03 8.29
C VAL A 100 18.16 -0.24 8.30
N MET A 101 18.67 -1.23 7.55
CA MET A 101 20.11 -1.49 7.45
C MET A 101 20.84 -0.34 6.73
N ALA A 102 20.33 0.12 5.58
CA ALA A 102 20.86 1.28 4.87
C ALA A 102 20.86 2.55 5.75
N ALA A 103 19.74 2.79 6.45
CA ALA A 103 19.63 3.94 7.35
C ALA A 103 20.61 3.88 8.51
N ARG A 104 20.93 2.69 9.02
CA ARG A 104 21.93 2.53 10.08
C ARG A 104 23.31 2.94 9.61
N GLU A 105 23.78 2.47 8.45
CA GLU A 105 25.08 2.83 7.89
C GLU A 105 25.15 4.34 7.59
N LEU A 106 24.11 4.89 6.95
CA LEU A 106 24.06 6.32 6.63
C LEU A 106 24.04 7.23 7.86
N ARG A 107 23.41 6.82 8.96
CA ARG A 107 23.45 7.58 10.22
C ARG A 107 24.85 7.62 10.84
N GLU A 108 25.64 6.57 10.67
CA GLU A 108 27.04 6.54 11.10
C GLU A 108 27.91 7.49 10.24
N ALA A 109 27.64 7.58 8.93
CA ALA A 109 28.34 8.46 8.00
C ALA A 109 27.90 9.93 8.12
N TYR A 110 26.63 10.19 8.43
CA TYR A 110 26.02 11.53 8.52
C TYR A 110 25.39 11.79 9.90
N PRO A 111 26.20 11.80 11.00
CA PRO A 111 25.66 11.85 12.37
C PRO A 111 24.92 13.16 12.70
N GLN A 112 25.09 14.22 11.89
CA GLN A 112 24.39 15.51 12.04
C GLN A 112 23.01 15.52 11.35
N ARG A 113 22.68 14.45 10.58
CA ARG A 113 21.39 14.33 9.86
C ARG A 113 20.50 13.29 10.51
N ARG A 114 19.21 13.48 10.32
CA ARG A 114 18.20 12.54 10.78
C ARG A 114 17.67 11.74 9.58
N LEU A 115 17.69 10.43 9.68
CA LEU A 115 17.10 9.51 8.71
C LEU A 115 16.24 8.50 9.49
N VAL A 116 14.93 8.59 9.32
CA VAL A 116 13.97 7.73 10.02
C VAL A 116 13.23 6.86 9.01
N VAL A 117 13.13 5.56 9.32
CA VAL A 117 12.36 4.58 8.53
C VAL A 117 11.09 4.25 9.31
N PHE A 118 9.95 4.57 8.74
CA PHE A 118 8.64 4.34 9.32
C PHE A 118 7.97 3.13 8.65
N ASP A 119 7.62 2.11 9.46
CA ASP A 119 6.85 0.95 9.02
C ASP A 119 5.36 1.28 9.03
N THR A 120 4.75 1.37 7.85
CA THR A 120 3.32 1.67 7.75
C THR A 120 2.43 0.51 8.20
N ARG A 121 2.95 -0.73 8.25
CA ARG A 121 2.18 -1.97 8.41
C ARG A 121 1.07 -2.10 7.36
N ALA A 122 1.28 -1.50 6.22
CA ALA A 122 0.34 -1.40 5.12
C ALA A 122 1.04 -1.62 3.78
N ALA A 123 0.25 -1.73 2.72
CA ALA A 123 0.67 -1.67 1.34
C ALA A 123 -0.39 -0.96 0.49
N SER A 124 -0.07 -0.64 -0.76
CA SER A 124 -0.96 0.07 -1.67
C SER A 124 -1.49 1.36 -1.02
N LEU A 125 -2.72 1.76 -1.28
CA LEU A 125 -3.26 3.00 -0.73
C LEU A 125 -3.38 3.03 0.80
N GLY A 126 -3.21 1.90 1.51
CA GLY A 126 -3.07 1.90 2.97
C GLY A 126 -1.74 2.51 3.44
N GLU A 127 -0.67 2.29 2.69
CA GLU A 127 0.60 2.99 2.81
C GLU A 127 0.48 4.40 2.24
N GLY A 128 -0.07 4.53 1.01
CA GLY A 128 -0.19 5.82 0.31
C GLY A 128 -0.94 6.89 1.12
N ILE A 129 -2.02 6.53 1.82
CA ILE A 129 -2.75 7.46 2.71
C ILE A 129 -1.85 7.95 3.86
N GLN A 130 -1.02 7.07 4.43
CA GLN A 130 -0.06 7.47 5.47
C GLN A 130 1.04 8.38 4.90
N VAL A 131 1.50 8.13 3.67
CA VAL A 131 2.45 9.00 2.96
C VAL A 131 1.86 10.39 2.73
N LEU A 132 0.63 10.48 2.22
CA LEU A 132 -0.07 11.76 2.01
C LEU A 132 -0.27 12.52 3.34
N TYR A 133 -0.59 11.81 4.41
CA TYR A 133 -0.74 12.43 5.73
C TYR A 133 0.60 12.96 6.27
N GLY A 134 1.68 12.19 6.12
CA GLY A 134 3.03 12.65 6.47
C GLY A 134 3.44 13.90 5.70
N ALA A 135 3.10 13.96 4.40
CA ALA A 135 3.31 15.15 3.57
C ALA A 135 2.50 16.35 4.08
N ALA A 136 1.22 16.15 4.41
CA ALA A 136 0.36 17.21 4.97
C ALA A 136 0.89 17.72 6.32
N CYS A 137 1.39 16.85 7.20
CA CYS A 137 2.04 17.24 8.46
C CYS A 137 3.28 18.12 8.21
N ARG A 138 4.14 17.73 7.28
CA ARG A 138 5.31 18.50 6.86
C ARG A 138 4.90 19.88 6.31
N GLU A 139 3.91 19.94 5.46
CA GLU A 139 3.39 21.17 4.86
C GLU A 139 2.71 22.09 5.89
N ALA A 140 2.12 21.51 6.92
CA ALA A 140 1.59 22.23 8.09
C ALA A 140 2.69 22.74 9.04
N GLY A 141 3.98 22.42 8.77
CA GLY A 141 5.13 22.87 9.55
C GLY A 141 5.47 22.02 10.77
N LEU A 142 4.90 20.82 10.88
CA LEU A 142 5.27 19.89 11.95
C LEU A 142 6.73 19.43 11.79
N THR A 143 7.38 19.22 12.91
CA THR A 143 8.72 18.62 12.96
C THR A 143 8.68 17.14 12.55
N LEU A 144 9.86 16.57 12.27
CA LEU A 144 9.99 15.14 11.98
C LEU A 144 9.40 14.27 13.11
N ASP A 145 9.65 14.62 14.39
CA ASP A 145 9.16 13.85 15.53
C ASP A 145 7.64 13.94 15.69
N GLU A 146 7.08 15.14 15.56
CA GLU A 146 5.63 15.35 15.59
C GLU A 146 4.96 14.59 14.45
N THR A 147 5.52 14.62 13.23
CA THR A 147 5.00 13.87 12.09
C THR A 147 5.02 12.35 12.34
N ILE A 148 6.10 11.81 12.95
CA ILE A 148 6.19 10.38 13.31
C ILE A 148 5.13 10.02 14.35
N GLN A 149 4.88 10.89 15.31
CA GLN A 149 3.85 10.67 16.33
C GLN A 149 2.45 10.63 15.71
N GLU A 150 2.15 11.57 14.85
CA GLU A 150 0.88 11.61 14.08
C GLU A 150 0.70 10.36 13.21
N LEU A 151 1.73 9.97 12.46
CA LEU A 151 1.73 8.75 11.66
C LEU A 151 1.55 7.49 12.50
N THR A 152 2.11 7.46 13.71
CA THR A 152 1.95 6.31 14.63
C THR A 152 0.51 6.17 15.09
N THR A 153 -0.16 7.27 15.38
CA THR A 153 -1.58 7.32 15.72
C THR A 153 -2.44 6.89 14.51
N LEU A 154 -2.18 7.46 13.33
CA LEU A 154 -2.90 7.10 12.11
C LEU A 154 -2.74 5.61 11.76
N ARG A 155 -1.52 5.07 11.85
CA ARG A 155 -1.23 3.66 11.58
C ARG A 155 -2.09 2.71 12.40
N SER A 156 -2.34 3.00 13.67
CA SER A 156 -3.18 2.17 14.54
C SER A 156 -4.64 2.11 14.09
N ARG A 157 -5.08 3.13 13.37
CA ARG A 157 -6.44 3.31 12.86
C ARG A 157 -6.59 2.93 11.37
N MET A 158 -5.48 2.72 10.65
CA MET A 158 -5.52 2.32 9.24
C MET A 158 -6.13 0.93 9.10
N ARG A 159 -7.14 0.82 8.27
CA ARG A 159 -7.80 -0.46 7.92
C ARG A 159 -7.58 -0.76 6.46
N GLN A 160 -7.24 -2.01 6.19
CA GLN A 160 -7.01 -2.57 4.87
C GLN A 160 -7.83 -3.84 4.77
N VAL A 161 -8.88 -3.83 3.96
CA VAL A 161 -9.74 -4.99 3.74
C VAL A 161 -9.87 -5.26 2.26
N PHE A 162 -9.77 -6.52 1.85
CA PHE A 162 -9.80 -6.84 0.44
C PHE A 162 -10.32 -8.25 0.17
N THR A 163 -10.63 -8.49 -1.07
CA THR A 163 -11.03 -9.81 -1.60
C THR A 163 -10.24 -10.09 -2.88
N VAL A 164 -9.97 -11.35 -3.14
CA VAL A 164 -9.28 -11.82 -4.34
C VAL A 164 -10.12 -12.86 -5.06
N ASP A 165 -9.89 -13.04 -6.34
CA ASP A 165 -10.52 -14.09 -7.11
C ASP A 165 -9.89 -15.44 -6.83
N ASP A 166 -8.56 -15.47 -6.68
CA ASP A 166 -7.77 -16.67 -6.41
C ASP A 166 -6.70 -16.39 -5.34
N LEU A 167 -6.79 -17.11 -4.22
CA LEU A 167 -5.79 -17.04 -3.13
C LEU A 167 -4.41 -17.61 -3.52
N MET A 168 -4.33 -18.33 -4.65
CA MET A 168 -3.08 -18.98 -5.05
C MET A 168 -1.98 -17.99 -5.39
N HIS A 169 -2.31 -16.77 -5.85
CA HIS A 169 -1.31 -15.71 -6.06
C HIS A 169 -0.63 -15.32 -4.74
N LEU A 170 -1.40 -15.01 -3.70
CA LEU A 170 -0.88 -14.69 -2.36
C LEU A 170 -0.13 -15.87 -1.73
N ARG A 171 -0.61 -17.09 -1.93
CA ARG A 171 0.02 -18.29 -1.40
C ARG A 171 1.36 -18.58 -2.07
N ARG A 172 1.42 -18.51 -3.40
CA ARG A 172 2.69 -18.68 -4.16
C ARG A 172 3.71 -17.64 -3.78
N GLY A 173 3.28 -16.40 -3.57
CA GLY A 173 4.13 -15.32 -3.08
C GLY A 173 4.53 -15.45 -1.61
N GLY A 174 3.92 -16.34 -0.82
CA GLY A 174 4.20 -16.48 0.62
C GLY A 174 3.68 -15.33 1.49
N ARG A 175 2.76 -14.48 0.98
CA ARG A 175 2.26 -13.28 1.68
C ARG A 175 0.97 -13.52 2.44
N VAL A 176 0.42 -14.72 2.40
CA VAL A 176 -0.70 -15.14 3.25
C VAL A 176 -0.31 -16.39 4.03
N SER A 177 -0.49 -16.35 5.36
CA SER A 177 -0.20 -17.48 6.25
C SER A 177 -1.50 -18.18 6.69
N GLY A 178 -1.41 -19.49 7.00
CA GLY A 178 -2.52 -20.22 7.64
C GLY A 178 -3.71 -20.56 6.75
N VAL A 179 -3.61 -20.39 5.41
CA VAL A 179 -4.69 -20.77 4.51
C VAL A 179 -4.69 -22.28 4.29
N THR A 180 -5.65 -22.97 4.89
CA THR A 180 -5.90 -24.38 4.58
C THR A 180 -6.41 -24.52 3.16
N ALA A 181 -6.05 -25.60 2.47
CA ALA A 181 -6.45 -25.90 1.08
C ALA A 181 -7.97 -25.85 0.83
N ALA A 182 -8.79 -25.87 1.87
CA ALA A 182 -10.24 -25.86 1.81
C ALA A 182 -10.86 -24.50 1.35
N VAL A 183 -10.11 -23.39 1.40
CA VAL A 183 -10.64 -22.06 1.02
C VAL A 183 -10.51 -21.84 -0.49
N GLY A 184 -9.63 -22.59 -1.18
CA GLY A 184 -9.28 -22.36 -2.59
C GLY A 184 -10.06 -23.15 -3.64
N THR A 185 -10.89 -24.13 -3.28
CA THR A 185 -11.49 -25.09 -4.25
C THR A 185 -13.00 -25.03 -4.42
N ALA A 186 -13.72 -24.30 -3.58
CA ALA A 186 -15.17 -24.18 -3.72
C ALA A 186 -15.53 -23.05 -4.71
N LEU A 187 -15.99 -23.44 -5.88
CA LEU A 187 -16.51 -22.54 -6.91
C LEU A 187 -17.48 -21.52 -6.29
N ARG A 188 -17.18 -20.22 -6.40
CA ARG A 188 -17.94 -19.06 -5.90
C ARG A 188 -17.69 -18.62 -4.45
N ILE A 189 -16.79 -19.25 -3.67
CA ILE A 189 -16.44 -18.68 -2.36
C ILE A 189 -15.35 -17.64 -2.56
N LYS A 190 -15.59 -16.42 -2.04
CA LYS A 190 -14.62 -15.32 -2.06
C LYS A 190 -14.08 -15.10 -0.64
N PRO A 191 -12.74 -15.12 -0.45
CA PRO A 191 -12.13 -14.80 0.84
C PRO A 191 -12.25 -13.30 1.14
N LEU A 192 -12.39 -12.98 2.41
CA LEU A 192 -12.24 -11.64 2.93
C LEU A 192 -10.94 -11.59 3.71
N LEU A 193 -10.03 -10.70 3.30
CA LEU A 193 -8.69 -10.57 3.85
C LEU A 193 -8.51 -9.18 4.47
N LYS A 194 -7.59 -9.11 5.43
CA LYS A 194 -7.18 -7.84 6.06
C LYS A 194 -5.70 -7.86 6.46
N GLY A 195 -5.14 -6.68 6.72
CA GLY A 195 -3.90 -6.56 7.48
C GLY A 195 -4.15 -6.83 8.97
N ASP A 196 -3.27 -7.59 9.62
CA ASP A 196 -3.24 -7.71 11.08
C ASP A 196 -2.39 -6.58 11.71
N GLU A 197 -2.32 -6.54 13.05
CA GLU A 197 -1.55 -5.53 13.78
C GLU A 197 -0.04 -5.56 13.49
N ALA A 198 0.48 -6.68 13.00
CA ALA A 198 1.86 -6.82 12.56
C ALA A 198 2.04 -6.51 11.06
N GLY A 199 1.00 -6.05 10.38
CA GLY A 199 1.02 -5.74 8.94
C GLY A 199 1.05 -6.97 8.03
N ARG A 200 0.68 -8.17 8.53
CA ARG A 200 0.60 -9.41 7.75
C ARG A 200 -0.79 -9.60 7.19
N ILE A 201 -0.90 -10.25 6.05
CA ILE A 201 -2.20 -10.56 5.44
C ILE A 201 -2.80 -11.79 6.12
N VAL A 202 -4.05 -11.64 6.59
CA VAL A 202 -4.82 -12.72 7.21
C VAL A 202 -6.22 -12.82 6.61
N VAL A 203 -6.75 -14.05 6.54
CA VAL A 203 -8.14 -14.29 6.16
C VAL A 203 -9.00 -14.12 7.41
N PHE A 204 -9.98 -13.21 7.38
CA PHE A 204 -10.89 -13.00 8.51
C PHE A 204 -12.33 -13.45 8.22
N GLY A 205 -12.63 -13.80 6.97
CA GLY A 205 -13.95 -14.27 6.58
C GLY A 205 -13.99 -14.87 5.19
N LYS A 206 -15.16 -15.37 4.84
CA LYS A 206 -15.48 -15.87 3.50
C LYS A 206 -16.95 -15.64 3.20
N VAL A 207 -17.27 -15.32 1.96
CA VAL A 207 -18.65 -15.11 1.51
C VAL A 207 -18.89 -15.82 0.18
N GLN A 208 -20.16 -16.08 -0.12
CA GLN A 208 -20.53 -16.70 -1.38
C GLN A 208 -20.83 -15.63 -2.43
N GLY A 209 -20.03 -15.62 -3.50
CA GLY A 209 -20.21 -14.76 -4.66
C GLY A 209 -19.56 -13.38 -4.54
N ARG A 210 -19.14 -12.87 -5.70
CA ARG A 210 -18.38 -11.63 -5.83
C ARG A 210 -19.16 -10.39 -5.36
N LYS A 211 -20.42 -10.26 -5.74
CA LYS A 211 -21.27 -9.14 -5.31
C LYS A 211 -21.38 -9.03 -3.78
N ARG A 212 -21.45 -10.19 -3.09
CA ARG A 212 -21.49 -10.21 -1.64
C ARG A 212 -20.16 -9.82 -1.03
N ALA A 213 -19.02 -10.22 -1.64
CA ALA A 213 -17.71 -9.78 -1.20
C ALA A 213 -17.57 -8.24 -1.27
N ILE A 214 -17.97 -7.62 -2.39
CA ILE A 214 -17.95 -6.16 -2.54
C ILE A 214 -18.81 -5.47 -1.48
N ARG A 215 -20.03 -5.96 -1.23
CA ARG A 215 -20.89 -5.44 -0.17
C ARG A 215 -20.26 -5.58 1.21
N SER A 216 -19.61 -6.71 1.50
CA SER A 216 -18.95 -6.91 2.79
C SER A 216 -17.79 -5.93 3.01
N LEU A 217 -17.06 -5.54 1.96
CA LEU A 217 -16.06 -4.47 2.07
C LEU A 217 -16.73 -3.14 2.44
N ALA A 218 -17.83 -2.77 1.75
CA ALA A 218 -18.58 -1.55 2.06
C ALA A 218 -19.21 -1.59 3.47
N GLU A 219 -19.76 -2.72 3.90
CA GLU A 219 -20.31 -2.92 5.25
C GLU A 219 -19.22 -2.75 6.33
N THR A 220 -18.00 -3.26 6.06
CA THR A 220 -16.86 -3.07 6.97
C THR A 220 -16.50 -1.59 7.11
N PHE A 221 -16.53 -0.83 6.01
CA PHE A 221 -16.35 0.62 6.03
C PHE A 221 -17.43 1.32 6.86
N VAL A 222 -18.69 1.11 6.53
CA VAL A 222 -19.82 1.76 7.23
C VAL A 222 -19.78 1.52 8.74
N THR A 223 -19.36 0.31 9.16
CA THR A 223 -19.29 -0.06 10.57
C THR A 223 -18.14 0.58 11.31
N ASN A 224 -16.98 0.77 10.65
CA ASN A 224 -15.73 1.09 11.35
C ASN A 224 -15.12 2.45 10.96
N ALA A 225 -15.45 3.03 9.80
CA ALA A 225 -14.78 4.24 9.32
C ALA A 225 -15.11 5.48 10.15
N GLU A 226 -14.15 6.38 10.22
CA GLU A 226 -14.39 7.77 10.57
C GLU A 226 -14.96 8.48 9.34
N LEU A 227 -16.24 8.83 9.42
CA LEU A 227 -16.98 9.45 8.32
C LEU A 227 -16.81 10.98 8.31
N LEU A 228 -17.53 11.66 7.42
CA LEU A 228 -17.58 13.11 7.22
C LEU A 228 -16.47 13.70 6.34
N GLY A 229 -15.81 12.88 5.53
CA GLY A 229 -14.81 13.32 4.57
C GLY A 229 -13.49 13.79 5.17
N HIS A 230 -13.21 13.42 6.42
CA HIS A 230 -11.97 13.80 7.11
C HIS A 230 -10.74 13.13 6.48
N TRP A 231 -10.91 11.89 6.02
CA TRP A 231 -9.83 11.09 5.47
C TRP A 231 -10.10 10.66 4.04
N PRO A 232 -9.08 10.56 3.18
CA PRO A 232 -9.25 9.95 1.88
C PRO A 232 -9.55 8.46 2.04
N ILE A 233 -10.40 7.93 1.15
CA ILE A 233 -10.69 6.52 1.02
C ILE A 233 -9.94 6.00 -0.20
N GLY A 234 -9.17 4.92 -0.03
CA GLY A 234 -8.45 4.27 -1.11
C GLY A 234 -9.19 3.04 -1.63
N ILE A 235 -9.28 2.89 -2.95
CA ILE A 235 -9.70 1.67 -3.62
C ILE A 235 -8.60 1.29 -4.60
N ALA A 236 -8.03 0.08 -4.45
CA ALA A 236 -7.12 -0.47 -5.45
C ALA A 236 -7.72 -1.73 -6.08
N HIS A 237 -7.54 -1.90 -7.40
CA HIS A 237 -8.08 -3.03 -8.13
C HIS A 237 -7.06 -3.65 -9.09
N ALA A 238 -7.21 -4.92 -9.39
CA ALA A 238 -6.37 -5.66 -10.32
C ALA A 238 -7.19 -6.07 -11.56
N GLY A 239 -7.33 -5.16 -12.54
CA GLY A 239 -8.10 -5.40 -13.78
C GLY A 239 -9.61 -5.58 -13.53
N CYS A 240 -10.18 -5.00 -12.47
CA CYS A 240 -11.63 -5.08 -12.18
C CYS A 240 -12.24 -3.70 -11.87
N ARG A 241 -11.90 -2.70 -12.72
CA ARG A 241 -12.31 -1.29 -12.56
C ARG A 241 -13.82 -1.11 -12.39
N LYS A 242 -14.64 -1.86 -13.11
CA LYS A 242 -16.10 -1.76 -12.97
C LYS A 242 -16.55 -2.05 -11.54
N GLU A 243 -16.02 -3.09 -10.93
CA GLU A 243 -16.35 -3.47 -9.56
C GLU A 243 -15.78 -2.48 -8.53
N ALA A 244 -14.60 -1.90 -8.81
CA ALA A 244 -14.05 -0.82 -8.01
C ALA A 244 -14.95 0.42 -8.01
N MET A 245 -15.53 0.77 -9.16
CA MET A 245 -16.50 1.87 -9.26
C MET A 245 -17.82 1.54 -8.58
N GLU A 246 -18.31 0.28 -8.64
CA GLU A 246 -19.49 -0.15 -7.87
C GLU A 246 -19.23 0.00 -6.35
N LEU A 247 -18.04 -0.37 -5.88
CA LEU A 247 -17.65 -0.16 -4.48
C LEU A 247 -17.61 1.34 -4.15
N ALA A 248 -17.00 2.17 -5.00
CA ALA A 248 -16.93 3.61 -4.79
C ALA A 248 -18.32 4.26 -4.64
N GLU A 249 -19.32 3.83 -5.42
CA GLU A 249 -20.70 4.33 -5.27
C GLU A 249 -21.32 3.95 -3.91
N LEU A 250 -21.07 2.73 -3.42
CA LEU A 250 -21.53 2.31 -2.10
C LEU A 250 -20.91 3.17 -0.99
N LEU A 251 -19.62 3.50 -1.12
CA LEU A 251 -18.91 4.35 -0.16
C LEU A 251 -19.38 5.80 -0.20
N ARG A 252 -19.62 6.36 -1.40
CA ARG A 252 -20.19 7.71 -1.55
C ARG A 252 -21.60 7.84 -0.96
N ALA A 253 -22.38 6.77 -1.03
CA ALA A 253 -23.69 6.74 -0.40
C ALA A 253 -23.60 6.81 1.14
N ALA A 254 -22.54 6.26 1.72
CA ALA A 254 -22.30 6.26 3.16
C ALA A 254 -21.59 7.54 3.64
N ASP A 255 -20.64 8.06 2.86
CA ASP A 255 -19.93 9.32 3.11
C ASP A 255 -19.85 10.18 1.85
N PRO A 256 -20.87 11.02 1.59
CA PRO A 256 -20.92 11.86 0.39
C PRO A 256 -19.79 12.91 0.28
N LYS A 257 -19.09 13.20 1.37
CA LYS A 257 -17.98 14.16 1.42
C LYS A 257 -16.62 13.52 1.24
N ALA A 258 -16.52 12.20 1.28
CA ALA A 258 -15.24 11.52 1.21
C ALA A 258 -14.56 11.70 -0.15
N ARG A 259 -13.28 12.03 -0.12
CA ARG A 259 -12.38 11.95 -1.28
C ARG A 259 -12.03 10.49 -1.53
N ILE A 260 -12.50 9.92 -2.63
CA ILE A 260 -12.20 8.54 -3.00
C ILE A 260 -11.13 8.52 -4.09
N ILE A 261 -10.03 7.83 -3.82
CA ILE A 261 -8.92 7.58 -4.74
C ILE A 261 -9.10 6.15 -5.28
N VAL A 262 -9.24 6.01 -6.59
CA VAL A 262 -9.37 4.70 -7.25
C VAL A 262 -8.19 4.51 -8.19
N VAL A 263 -7.42 3.44 -7.99
CA VAL A 263 -6.23 3.13 -8.78
C VAL A 263 -6.20 1.66 -9.19
N ASP A 264 -5.49 1.35 -10.28
CA ASP A 264 -5.00 -0.01 -10.48
C ASP A 264 -3.94 -0.32 -9.40
N TYR A 265 -3.90 -1.56 -8.90
CA TYR A 265 -2.73 -1.99 -8.16
C TYR A 265 -1.49 -1.81 -9.04
N GLU A 266 -0.43 -1.27 -8.46
CA GLU A 266 0.87 -1.26 -9.13
C GLU A 266 1.37 -2.70 -9.35
N PRO A 267 2.24 -2.96 -10.35
CA PRO A 267 2.50 -4.34 -10.80
C PRO A 267 3.11 -5.25 -9.74
N VAL A 268 3.87 -4.71 -8.77
CA VAL A 268 4.53 -5.53 -7.74
C VAL A 268 3.53 -6.09 -6.74
N THR A 269 2.72 -5.22 -6.10
CA THR A 269 1.65 -5.66 -5.20
C THR A 269 0.60 -6.46 -5.97
N GLY A 270 0.29 -6.03 -7.20
CA GLY A 270 -0.65 -6.67 -8.10
C GLY A 270 -0.29 -8.12 -8.44
N SER A 271 1.00 -8.43 -8.65
CA SER A 271 1.48 -9.81 -8.86
C SER A 271 1.14 -10.75 -7.71
N HIS A 272 1.17 -10.24 -6.48
CA HIS A 272 0.90 -11.04 -5.30
C HIS A 272 -0.58 -11.23 -5.03
N VAL A 273 -1.41 -10.20 -5.23
CA VAL A 273 -2.86 -10.29 -5.01
C VAL A 273 -3.59 -10.94 -6.19
N GLY A 274 -3.04 -10.82 -7.39
CA GLY A 274 -3.52 -11.43 -8.63
C GLY A 274 -4.71 -10.71 -9.26
N PRO A 275 -5.02 -11.07 -10.53
CA PRO A 275 -6.16 -10.52 -11.27
C PRO A 275 -7.48 -10.67 -10.51
N GLY A 276 -8.33 -9.65 -10.56
CA GLY A 276 -9.62 -9.60 -9.86
C GLY A 276 -9.52 -9.24 -8.39
N ALA A 277 -8.33 -8.92 -7.85
CA ALA A 277 -8.23 -8.38 -6.50
C ALA A 277 -8.90 -7.00 -6.40
N LEU A 278 -9.62 -6.77 -5.30
CA LEU A 278 -10.28 -5.50 -4.98
C LEU A 278 -10.09 -5.19 -3.51
N ALA A 279 -9.46 -4.05 -3.22
CA ALA A 279 -9.15 -3.62 -1.87
C ALA A 279 -9.74 -2.26 -1.54
N LEU A 280 -9.98 -2.07 -0.26
CA LEU A 280 -10.48 -0.88 0.36
C LEU A 280 -9.59 -0.50 1.54
N PHE A 281 -9.19 0.76 1.57
CA PHE A 281 -8.32 1.37 2.58
C PHE A 281 -9.02 2.58 3.18
N PHE A 282 -9.07 2.67 4.50
CA PHE A 282 -9.72 3.77 5.19
C PHE A 282 -9.20 3.91 6.63
N VAL A 283 -9.43 5.08 7.21
CA VAL A 283 -9.12 5.33 8.62
C VAL A 283 -10.35 5.01 9.47
N ALA A 284 -10.16 4.15 10.46
CA ALA A 284 -11.20 3.80 11.40
C ALA A 284 -11.40 4.90 12.44
N ARG A 285 -12.60 5.00 13.00
CA ARG A 285 -12.83 5.79 14.21
C ARG A 285 -12.05 5.24 15.40
N GLU A 286 -11.85 6.03 16.44
CA GLU A 286 -10.96 5.70 17.56
C GLU A 286 -11.40 4.48 18.37
N ASP A 287 -12.71 4.20 18.39
CA ASP A 287 -13.34 3.13 19.15
C ASP A 287 -13.63 1.85 18.34
N ALA A 288 -13.07 1.73 17.10
CA ALA A 288 -13.36 0.64 16.15
C ALA A 288 -12.25 -0.43 16.06
#